data_f17d3966e1eb8d2460e8a37fbd8f2a41
#
_entry.id   f17d3966e1eb8d2460e8a37fbd8f2a41
#
_cell.length_a   1.000
_cell.length_b   1.000
_cell.length_c   1.000
_cell.angle_alpha   90.00
_cell.angle_beta   90.00
_cell.angle_gamma   90.00
#
_symmetry.space_group_name_H-M   'P 1'
#
loop_
_entity.id
_entity.type
_entity.pdbx_description
1 polymer ?
#
loop_
_entity_poly.entity_id
_entity_poly.type
_entity_poly.pdbx_seq_one_letter_code
_entity_poly.pdbx_strand_id
1 'polypeptide(L)'
;MAHVRSIAIAAVITVLAWTGAACAAEDAGVQPATAETAELRPRMEQLGATGGLGLDKPPSSRELASSRAELQRRFRESLSHANTSAGARLAAETLLTAAITENDRSLKWLMLDESRRLGEAAGQASLVNRAITMAAAVYDFDAIDLELRCLKQIPLRGLDARRASSLASAAENIATRAEADQRLDKAVSATLLAYRAWQRAGNKEAAHQAAMRHDALVQAK
;
A
#
# COMPACT_ATOMS: atom_id res chain seq x y z
N MET A 1 -43.40 -23.60 15.10
CA MET A 1 -43.44 -22.17 15.46
C MET A 1 -42.05 -21.73 15.77
N ALA A 2 -41.39 -21.06 14.81
CA ALA A 2 -39.99 -20.66 14.86
C ALA A 2 -39.91 -19.16 15.18
N HIS A 3 -39.26 -18.81 16.30
CA HIS A 3 -38.95 -17.42 16.65
C HIS A 3 -37.63 -16.99 16.02
N VAL A 4 -37.73 -16.15 15.00
CA VAL A 4 -36.61 -15.40 14.43
C VAL A 4 -36.31 -14.21 15.37
N ARG A 5 -35.16 -14.20 16.01
CA ARG A 5 -34.65 -13.05 16.75
C ARG A 5 -33.76 -12.24 15.82
N SER A 6 -34.29 -11.14 15.31
CA SER A 6 -33.49 -10.08 14.67
C SER A 6 -32.67 -9.36 15.72
N ILE A 7 -31.32 -9.41 15.59
CA ILE A 7 -30.42 -8.58 16.36
C ILE A 7 -30.03 -7.40 15.46
N ALA A 8 -30.59 -6.23 15.79
CA ALA A 8 -30.18 -4.95 15.19
C ALA A 8 -28.86 -4.51 15.84
N ILE A 9 -27.78 -4.49 15.08
CA ILE A 9 -26.52 -3.91 15.52
C ILE A 9 -26.55 -2.42 15.18
N ALA A 10 -26.72 -1.58 16.19
CA ALA A 10 -26.60 -0.14 16.08
C ALA A 10 -25.11 0.23 16.06
N ALA A 11 -24.64 0.75 14.93
CA ALA A 11 -23.32 1.33 14.81
C ALA A 11 -23.29 2.69 15.53
N VAL A 12 -22.63 2.77 16.67
CA VAL A 12 -22.34 4.02 17.38
C VAL A 12 -21.04 4.58 16.81
N ILE A 13 -21.17 5.61 15.95
CA ILE A 13 -20.03 6.42 15.49
C ILE A 13 -19.73 7.45 16.59
N THR A 14 -18.72 7.17 17.41
CA THR A 14 -18.18 8.15 18.37
C THR A 14 -17.08 8.95 17.70
N VAL A 15 -17.38 10.18 17.30
CA VAL A 15 -16.41 11.18 16.87
C VAL A 15 -15.72 11.73 18.11
N LEU A 16 -14.50 11.30 18.39
CA LEU A 16 -13.64 11.89 19.41
C LEU A 16 -12.94 13.12 18.83
N ALA A 17 -13.42 14.30 19.21
CA ALA A 17 -12.72 15.56 19.01
C ALA A 17 -11.50 15.62 19.94
N TRP A 18 -10.31 15.61 19.37
CA TRP A 18 -9.05 15.79 20.08
C TRP A 18 -8.75 17.29 20.18
N THR A 19 -8.97 17.85 21.37
CA THR A 19 -8.50 19.19 21.74
C THR A 19 -7.03 19.09 22.14
N GLY A 20 -6.17 19.71 21.32
CA GLY A 20 -4.74 19.76 21.55
C GLY A 20 -4.36 20.70 22.69
N ALA A 21 -3.43 20.24 23.53
CA ALA A 21 -2.66 21.08 24.43
C ALA A 21 -1.43 21.62 23.71
N ALA A 22 -1.32 22.96 23.64
CA ALA A 22 -0.16 23.65 23.11
C ALA A 22 1.03 23.52 24.07
N CYS A 23 2.15 22.99 23.60
CA CYS A 23 3.48 23.25 24.15
C CYS A 23 4.28 24.04 23.12
N ALA A 24 4.61 25.27 23.47
CA ALA A 24 5.51 26.12 22.73
C ALA A 24 6.94 25.56 22.82
N ALA A 25 7.58 25.37 21.68
CA ALA A 25 9.03 25.32 21.51
C ALA A 25 9.37 25.99 20.20
N GLU A 26 10.19 27.03 20.30
CA GLU A 26 10.66 27.90 19.23
C GLU A 26 11.58 27.17 18.24
N ASP A 27 11.44 27.60 17.00
CA ASP A 27 12.49 27.83 15.99
C ASP A 27 13.21 26.62 15.39
N ALA A 28 12.76 26.23 14.21
CA ALA A 28 13.56 25.92 13.02
C ALA A 28 12.62 25.75 11.83
N GLY A 29 12.67 26.67 10.87
CA GLY A 29 11.80 26.75 9.69
C GLY A 29 11.80 25.49 8.81
N VAL A 30 10.90 24.57 9.11
CA VAL A 30 10.49 23.51 8.22
C VAL A 30 9.08 23.85 7.72
N GLN A 31 9.00 24.38 6.51
CA GLN A 31 7.70 24.56 5.84
C GLN A 31 6.99 23.21 5.73
N PRO A 32 5.70 23.13 6.10
CA PRO A 32 4.94 21.91 5.95
C PRO A 32 4.71 21.64 4.45
N ALA A 33 5.11 20.45 4.00
CA ALA A 33 4.87 19.91 2.65
C ALA A 33 3.37 19.58 2.43
N THR A 34 2.47 20.55 2.61
CA THR A 34 1.02 20.36 2.53
C THR A 34 0.38 20.86 1.22
N ALA A 35 1.14 21.48 0.32
CA ALA A 35 0.60 21.98 -0.95
C ALA A 35 0.63 20.95 -2.10
N GLU A 36 1.56 20.01 -2.09
CA GLU A 36 1.78 19.09 -3.21
C GLU A 36 0.82 17.90 -3.27
N THR A 37 0.24 17.53 -2.14
CA THR A 37 -0.78 16.44 -2.08
C THR A 37 -2.18 16.87 -2.47
N ALA A 38 -2.49 18.18 -2.41
CA ALA A 38 -3.80 18.72 -2.79
C ALA A 38 -3.98 18.79 -4.30
N GLU A 39 -2.90 19.00 -5.08
CA GLU A 39 -2.98 19.10 -6.54
C GLU A 39 -3.05 17.76 -7.28
N LEU A 40 -2.68 16.66 -6.63
CA LEU A 40 -2.75 15.32 -7.25
C LEU A 40 -4.17 14.74 -7.26
N ARG A 41 -5.06 15.14 -6.32
CA ARG A 41 -6.45 14.66 -6.26
C ARG A 41 -7.29 14.98 -7.50
N PRO A 42 -7.35 16.23 -8.00
CA PRO A 42 -8.19 16.53 -9.16
C PRO A 42 -7.72 15.88 -10.45
N ARG A 43 -6.43 15.55 -10.56
CA ARG A 43 -5.87 14.89 -11.75
C ARG A 43 -6.16 13.39 -11.78
N MET A 44 -6.34 12.74 -10.64
CA MET A 44 -6.79 11.34 -10.55
C MET A 44 -8.29 11.20 -10.85
N GLU A 45 -9.13 12.17 -10.46
CA GLU A 45 -10.56 12.19 -10.79
C GLU A 45 -10.80 12.42 -12.29
N GLN A 46 -9.95 13.19 -12.98
CA GLN A 46 -10.06 13.39 -14.43
C GLN A 46 -9.66 12.15 -15.24
N LEU A 47 -8.83 11.25 -14.70
CA LEU A 47 -8.49 9.97 -15.33
C LEU A 47 -9.62 8.92 -15.18
N GLY A 48 -10.53 9.10 -14.22
CA GLY A 48 -11.71 8.25 -14.01
C GLY A 48 -12.93 8.60 -14.87
N ALA A 49 -12.95 9.76 -15.56
CA ALA A 49 -14.11 10.28 -16.26
C ALA A 49 -14.20 9.88 -17.75
N THR A 50 -13.28 9.10 -18.28
CA THR A 50 -13.37 8.58 -19.65
C THR A 50 -14.03 7.20 -19.65
N GLY A 51 -15.36 7.24 -19.76
CA GLY A 51 -16.25 6.20 -20.30
C GLY A 51 -15.96 4.74 -19.96
N GLY A 52 -16.82 4.14 -19.16
CA GLY A 52 -17.27 2.72 -19.08
C GLY A 52 -16.44 1.58 -19.71
N LEU A 53 -15.13 1.68 -19.73
CA LEU A 53 -14.23 0.61 -20.14
C LEU A 53 -13.84 -0.18 -18.91
N GLY A 54 -14.25 -1.45 -18.85
CA GLY A 54 -13.83 -2.37 -17.80
C GLY A 54 -12.30 -2.36 -17.65
N LEU A 55 -11.82 -2.63 -16.42
CA LEU A 55 -10.39 -2.72 -16.16
C LEU A 55 -9.74 -3.73 -17.11
N ASP A 56 -8.55 -3.42 -17.56
CA ASP A 56 -7.81 -4.28 -18.46
C ASP A 56 -7.20 -5.47 -17.73
N LYS A 57 -7.17 -6.64 -18.37
CA LYS A 57 -6.39 -7.76 -17.81
C LYS A 57 -4.90 -7.44 -17.83
N PRO A 58 -4.13 -7.86 -16.83
CA PRO A 58 -2.67 -7.74 -16.86
C PRO A 58 -2.10 -8.35 -18.15
N PRO A 59 -1.07 -7.73 -18.76
CA PRO A 59 -0.48 -8.24 -19.99
C PRO A 59 0.11 -9.64 -19.80
N SER A 60 0.01 -10.48 -20.82
CA SER A 60 0.59 -11.83 -20.82
C SER A 60 2.12 -11.78 -20.88
N SER A 61 2.79 -12.88 -20.49
CA SER A 61 4.25 -12.98 -20.55
C SER A 61 4.82 -12.72 -21.94
N ARG A 62 4.08 -13.03 -23.01
CA ARG A 62 4.48 -12.80 -24.40
C ARG A 62 4.45 -11.31 -24.74
N GLU A 63 3.41 -10.60 -24.34
CA GLU A 63 3.28 -9.15 -24.51
C GLU A 63 4.36 -8.39 -23.75
N LEU A 64 4.75 -8.90 -22.59
CA LEU A 64 5.79 -8.30 -21.76
C LEU A 64 7.21 -8.49 -22.30
N ALA A 65 7.46 -9.44 -23.22
CA ALA A 65 8.81 -9.76 -23.67
C ALA A 65 9.51 -8.59 -24.37
N SER A 66 8.83 -7.91 -25.30
CA SER A 66 9.35 -6.73 -25.99
C SER A 66 9.50 -5.52 -25.06
N SER A 67 8.52 -5.29 -24.21
CA SER A 67 8.51 -4.15 -23.27
C SER A 67 9.58 -4.28 -22.18
N ARG A 68 10.05 -5.50 -21.85
CA ARG A 68 11.19 -5.70 -20.93
C ARG A 68 12.49 -5.12 -21.48
N ALA A 69 12.78 -5.34 -22.74
CA ALA A 69 13.99 -4.77 -23.37
C ALA A 69 13.93 -3.24 -23.36
N GLU A 70 12.77 -2.68 -23.63
CA GLU A 70 12.55 -1.24 -23.59
C GLU A 70 12.69 -0.67 -22.17
N LEU A 71 12.11 -1.32 -21.17
CA LEU A 71 12.28 -0.94 -19.76
C LEU A 71 13.76 -0.90 -19.37
N GLN A 72 14.51 -1.95 -19.70
CA GLN A 72 15.95 -2.03 -19.41
C GLN A 72 16.75 -0.95 -20.15
N ARG A 73 16.38 -0.64 -21.39
CA ARG A 73 17.04 0.39 -22.17
C ARG A 73 16.79 1.79 -21.58
N ARG A 74 15.52 2.12 -21.26
CA ARG A 74 15.13 3.46 -20.77
C ARG A 74 15.61 3.74 -19.36
N PHE A 75 15.62 2.74 -18.49
CA PHE A 75 15.91 2.91 -17.06
C PHE A 75 17.21 2.22 -16.64
N ARG A 76 18.11 1.95 -17.60
CA ARG A 76 19.38 1.25 -17.37
C ARG A 76 20.19 1.84 -16.22
N GLU A 77 20.32 3.15 -16.20
CA GLU A 77 21.08 3.86 -15.17
C GLU A 77 20.44 3.69 -13.79
N SER A 78 19.14 4.00 -13.66
CA SER A 78 18.42 3.86 -12.40
C SER A 78 18.45 2.42 -11.88
N LEU A 79 18.27 1.43 -12.75
CA LEU A 79 18.26 0.02 -12.39
C LEU A 79 19.67 -0.50 -12.04
N SER A 80 20.73 0.05 -12.60
CA SER A 80 22.11 -0.36 -12.28
C SER A 80 22.49 -0.05 -10.83
N HIS A 81 21.87 0.94 -10.22
CA HIS A 81 22.10 1.33 -8.83
C HIS A 81 21.15 0.65 -7.83
N ALA A 82 20.23 -0.20 -8.29
CA ALA A 82 19.20 -0.84 -7.47
C ALA A 82 19.72 -2.00 -6.57
N ASN A 83 21.02 -2.25 -6.54
CA ASN A 83 21.68 -3.25 -5.70
C ASN A 83 21.77 -2.84 -4.21
N THR A 84 21.50 -1.57 -3.90
CA THR A 84 21.41 -1.06 -2.52
C THR A 84 19.98 -0.69 -2.17
N SER A 85 19.60 -0.69 -0.88
CA SER A 85 18.27 -0.28 -0.44
C SER A 85 17.93 1.16 -0.84
N ALA A 86 18.91 2.07 -0.80
CA ALA A 86 18.72 3.46 -1.24
C ALA A 86 18.53 3.56 -2.76
N GLY A 87 19.38 2.87 -3.53
CA GLY A 87 19.27 2.82 -4.99
C GLY A 87 17.97 2.16 -5.47
N ALA A 88 17.58 1.05 -4.84
CA ALA A 88 16.30 0.39 -5.13
C ALA A 88 15.11 1.32 -4.87
N ARG A 89 15.14 2.09 -3.77
CA ARG A 89 14.11 3.10 -3.48
C ARG A 89 14.04 4.16 -4.56
N LEU A 90 15.16 4.75 -4.94
CA LEU A 90 15.21 5.79 -6.00
C LEU A 90 14.73 5.25 -7.35
N ALA A 91 15.19 4.06 -7.73
CA ALA A 91 14.74 3.41 -8.96
C ALA A 91 13.22 3.13 -8.94
N ALA A 92 12.67 2.67 -7.82
CA ALA A 92 11.24 2.47 -7.67
C ALA A 92 10.44 3.78 -7.83
N GLU A 93 10.88 4.87 -7.19
CA GLU A 93 10.28 6.20 -7.31
C GLU A 93 10.34 6.72 -8.76
N THR A 94 11.45 6.54 -9.43
CA THR A 94 11.63 6.92 -10.85
C THR A 94 10.67 6.17 -11.76
N LEU A 95 10.54 4.85 -11.57
CA LEU A 95 9.61 4.03 -12.35
C LEU A 95 8.15 4.39 -12.09
N LEU A 96 7.76 4.65 -10.82
CA LEU A 96 6.41 5.11 -10.48
C LEU A 96 6.06 6.43 -11.15
N THR A 97 7.00 7.37 -11.14
CA THR A 97 6.80 8.68 -11.80
C THR A 97 6.64 8.52 -13.30
N ALA A 98 7.49 7.71 -13.94
CA ALA A 98 7.40 7.46 -15.37
C ALA A 98 6.12 6.73 -15.77
N ALA A 99 5.63 5.81 -14.94
CA ALA A 99 4.39 5.06 -15.19
C ALA A 99 3.14 5.96 -15.26
N ILE A 100 3.15 7.15 -14.62
CA ILE A 100 2.01 8.07 -14.66
C ILE A 100 1.71 8.51 -16.08
N THR A 101 2.74 8.83 -16.87
CA THR A 101 2.62 9.37 -18.24
C THR A 101 2.79 8.33 -19.32
N GLU A 102 3.10 7.08 -18.97
CA GLU A 102 3.29 6.00 -19.94
C GLU A 102 1.97 5.58 -20.56
N ASN A 103 1.92 5.53 -21.89
CA ASN A 103 0.76 5.12 -22.66
C ASN A 103 0.82 3.66 -23.12
N ASP A 104 2.04 3.11 -23.31
CA ASP A 104 2.20 1.69 -23.59
C ASP A 104 1.80 0.87 -22.37
N ARG A 105 0.73 0.12 -22.53
CA ARG A 105 0.10 -0.67 -21.47
C ARG A 105 1.06 -1.72 -20.88
N SER A 106 1.78 -2.45 -21.73
CA SER A 106 2.70 -3.49 -21.28
C SER A 106 3.91 -2.89 -20.55
N LEU A 107 4.42 -1.76 -21.03
CA LEU A 107 5.52 -1.06 -20.42
C LEU A 107 5.09 -0.43 -19.07
N LYS A 108 3.90 0.19 -19.00
CA LYS A 108 3.32 0.69 -17.75
C LYS A 108 3.21 -0.40 -16.71
N TRP A 109 2.66 -1.57 -17.07
CA TRP A 109 2.58 -2.72 -16.16
C TRP A 109 3.96 -3.11 -15.63
N LEU A 110 4.95 -3.22 -16.51
CA LEU A 110 6.33 -3.58 -16.12
C LEU A 110 6.96 -2.53 -15.20
N MET A 111 6.76 -1.24 -15.46
CA MET A 111 7.25 -0.18 -14.58
C MET A 111 6.65 -0.30 -13.18
N LEU A 112 5.35 -0.56 -13.08
CA LEU A 112 4.66 -0.71 -11.81
C LEU A 112 5.08 -1.99 -11.08
N ASP A 113 5.20 -3.12 -11.79
CA ASP A 113 5.64 -4.39 -11.20
C ASP A 113 7.10 -4.31 -10.73
N GLU A 114 8.00 -3.73 -11.52
CA GLU A 114 9.39 -3.57 -11.12
C GLU A 114 9.55 -2.58 -9.96
N SER A 115 8.78 -1.47 -9.96
CA SER A 115 8.74 -0.55 -8.82
C SER A 115 8.30 -1.24 -7.54
N ARG A 116 7.26 -2.09 -7.60
CA ARG A 116 6.81 -2.91 -6.49
C ARG A 116 7.94 -3.82 -5.96
N ARG A 117 8.61 -4.56 -6.86
CA ARG A 117 9.73 -5.46 -6.49
C ARG A 117 10.88 -4.70 -5.84
N LEU A 118 11.24 -3.54 -6.39
CA LEU A 118 12.28 -2.68 -5.83
C LEU A 118 11.86 -2.11 -4.47
N GLY A 119 10.58 -1.76 -4.29
CA GLY A 119 10.01 -1.35 -3.01
C GLY A 119 10.12 -2.45 -1.95
N GLU A 120 9.81 -3.70 -2.31
CA GLU A 120 10.01 -4.87 -1.43
C GLU A 120 11.48 -5.03 -1.03
N ALA A 121 12.39 -5.01 -2.01
CA ALA A 121 13.82 -5.13 -1.76
C ALA A 121 14.39 -3.99 -0.88
N ALA A 122 13.84 -2.78 -1.03
CA ALA A 122 14.20 -1.63 -0.21
C ALA A 122 13.52 -1.63 1.18
N GLY A 123 12.59 -2.54 1.45
CA GLY A 123 11.79 -2.55 2.68
C GLY A 123 10.84 -1.34 2.80
N GLN A 124 10.35 -0.83 1.67
CA GLN A 124 9.51 0.38 1.57
C GLN A 124 8.05 0.00 1.26
N ALA A 125 7.27 -0.32 2.29
CA ALA A 125 5.86 -0.71 2.16
C ALA A 125 5.01 0.35 1.42
N SER A 126 5.33 1.64 1.57
CA SER A 126 4.63 2.73 0.89
C SER A 126 4.81 2.69 -0.64
N LEU A 127 6.01 2.33 -1.12
CA LEU A 127 6.26 2.19 -2.57
C LEU A 127 5.54 0.97 -3.14
N VAL A 128 5.53 -0.15 -2.41
CA VAL A 128 4.78 -1.36 -2.78
C VAL A 128 3.29 -1.02 -2.92
N ASN A 129 2.71 -0.38 -1.92
CA ASN A 129 1.29 0.02 -1.94
C ASN A 129 0.99 0.96 -3.11
N ARG A 130 1.79 2.02 -3.32
CA ARG A 130 1.58 2.96 -4.44
C ARG A 130 1.62 2.25 -5.78
N ALA A 131 2.59 1.37 -6.01
CA ALA A 131 2.72 0.62 -7.25
C ALA A 131 1.48 -0.26 -7.51
N ILE A 132 1.01 -0.99 -6.49
CA ILE A 132 -0.18 -1.86 -6.61
C ILE A 132 -1.44 -1.03 -6.79
N THR A 133 -1.62 0.07 -6.05
CA THR A 133 -2.78 0.97 -6.20
C THR A 133 -2.85 1.56 -7.61
N MET A 134 -1.71 2.02 -8.16
CA MET A 134 -1.65 2.53 -9.53
C MET A 134 -1.95 1.44 -10.57
N ALA A 135 -1.47 0.22 -10.33
CA ALA A 135 -1.77 -0.91 -11.20
C ALA A 135 -3.26 -1.28 -11.14
N ALA A 136 -3.86 -1.34 -9.95
CA ALA A 136 -5.27 -1.66 -9.74
C ALA A 136 -6.24 -0.62 -10.32
N ALA A 137 -5.79 0.61 -10.54
CA ALA A 137 -6.58 1.63 -11.23
C ALA A 137 -6.70 1.38 -12.75
N VAL A 138 -5.86 0.51 -13.33
CA VAL A 138 -5.79 0.25 -14.77
C VAL A 138 -6.10 -1.21 -15.09
N TYR A 139 -5.66 -2.14 -14.24
CA TYR A 139 -5.71 -3.57 -14.52
C TYR A 139 -6.61 -4.31 -13.52
N ASP A 140 -7.30 -5.34 -14.02
CA ASP A 140 -8.15 -6.21 -13.22
C ASP A 140 -7.33 -7.36 -12.62
N PHE A 141 -7.06 -7.29 -11.33
CA PHE A 141 -6.41 -8.34 -10.54
C PHE A 141 -6.74 -8.20 -9.05
N ASP A 142 -6.49 -9.24 -8.27
CA ASP A 142 -6.67 -9.22 -6.82
C ASP A 142 -5.59 -8.38 -6.12
N ALA A 143 -5.85 -7.09 -5.98
CA ALA A 143 -4.91 -6.14 -5.37
C ALA A 143 -4.65 -6.44 -3.89
N ILE A 144 -5.67 -6.86 -3.12
CA ILE A 144 -5.53 -7.21 -1.70
C ILE A 144 -4.59 -8.41 -1.53
N ASP A 145 -4.78 -9.45 -2.34
CA ASP A 145 -3.94 -10.64 -2.27
C ASP A 145 -2.49 -10.34 -2.68
N LEU A 146 -2.31 -9.60 -3.76
CA LEU A 146 -0.97 -9.21 -4.22
C LEU A 146 -0.25 -8.36 -3.18
N GLU A 147 -0.91 -7.32 -2.65
CA GLU A 147 -0.33 -6.41 -1.66
C GLU A 147 0.06 -7.16 -0.38
N LEU A 148 -0.83 -8.00 0.15
CA LEU A 148 -0.54 -8.79 1.35
C LEU A 148 0.64 -9.74 1.14
N ARG A 149 0.71 -10.41 -0.03
CA ARG A 149 1.87 -11.26 -0.37
C ARG A 149 3.17 -10.46 -0.41
N CYS A 150 3.16 -9.30 -1.04
CA CYS A 150 4.34 -8.44 -1.17
C CYS A 150 4.80 -7.92 0.20
N LEU A 151 3.88 -7.42 1.03
CA LEU A 151 4.25 -6.93 2.36
C LEU A 151 4.80 -8.03 3.26
N LYS A 152 4.33 -9.28 3.12
CA LYS A 152 4.89 -10.45 3.83
C LYS A 152 6.32 -10.79 3.40
N GLN A 153 6.75 -10.42 2.20
CA GLN A 153 8.13 -10.65 1.74
C GLN A 153 9.11 -9.63 2.32
N ILE A 154 8.64 -8.51 2.85
CA ILE A 154 9.51 -7.51 3.49
C ILE A 154 10.02 -8.09 4.82
N PRO A 155 11.36 -8.30 4.96
CA PRO A 155 11.90 -8.89 6.18
C PRO A 155 11.83 -7.87 7.32
N LEU A 156 11.11 -8.21 8.40
CA LEU A 156 11.03 -7.37 9.59
C LEU A 156 12.40 -7.17 10.26
N ARG A 157 13.28 -8.18 10.13
CA ARG A 157 14.63 -8.12 10.67
C ARG A 157 15.46 -7.12 9.86
N GLY A 158 15.88 -6.05 10.50
CA GLY A 158 16.68 -4.99 9.85
C GLY A 158 15.86 -3.75 9.46
N LEU A 159 14.55 -3.76 9.60
CA LEU A 159 13.77 -2.53 9.48
C LEU A 159 14.06 -1.62 10.69
N ASP A 160 14.23 -0.33 10.41
CA ASP A 160 14.17 0.71 11.43
C ASP A 160 12.71 0.95 11.88
N ALA A 161 12.53 1.69 12.96
CA ALA A 161 11.21 1.95 13.55
C ALA A 161 10.25 2.63 12.54
N ARG A 162 10.74 3.54 11.70
CA ARG A 162 9.94 4.27 10.72
C ARG A 162 9.41 3.35 9.62
N ARG A 163 10.28 2.49 9.06
CA ARG A 163 9.87 1.54 8.02
C ARG A 163 8.95 0.47 8.59
N ALA A 164 9.22 0.00 9.81
CA ALA A 164 8.36 -0.95 10.51
C ALA A 164 6.96 -0.36 10.77
N SER A 165 6.87 0.91 11.20
CA SER A 165 5.58 1.61 11.35
C SER A 165 4.85 1.74 10.00
N SER A 166 5.56 2.10 8.93
CA SER A 166 4.97 2.18 7.59
C SER A 166 4.42 0.84 7.11
N LEU A 167 5.15 -0.27 7.37
CA LEU A 167 4.68 -1.61 7.07
C LEU A 167 3.45 -2.01 7.88
N ALA A 168 3.44 -1.67 9.18
CA ALA A 168 2.30 -1.93 10.05
C ALA A 168 1.04 -1.21 9.58
N SER A 169 1.14 0.11 9.31
CA SER A 169 0.01 0.90 8.79
C SER A 169 -0.50 0.39 7.45
N ALA A 170 0.40 -0.03 6.54
CA ALA A 170 0.00 -0.64 5.28
C ALA A 170 -0.77 -1.95 5.51
N ALA A 171 -0.31 -2.80 6.42
CA ALA A 171 -0.98 -4.05 6.77
C ALA A 171 -2.37 -3.81 7.41
N GLU A 172 -2.52 -2.80 8.28
CA GLU A 172 -3.82 -2.41 8.84
C GLU A 172 -4.81 -1.94 7.77
N ASN A 173 -4.34 -1.18 6.78
CA ASN A 173 -5.17 -0.76 5.66
C ASN A 173 -5.65 -1.96 4.82
N ILE A 174 -4.79 -2.97 4.62
CA ILE A 174 -5.20 -4.22 3.97
C ILE A 174 -6.25 -4.94 4.81
N ALA A 175 -6.05 -5.06 6.13
CA ALA A 175 -7.00 -5.71 7.01
C ALA A 175 -8.39 -5.07 6.92
N THR A 176 -8.45 -3.73 6.96
CA THR A 176 -9.71 -2.98 6.84
C THR A 176 -10.41 -3.22 5.51
N ARG A 177 -9.68 -3.21 4.40
CA ARG A 177 -10.26 -3.50 3.07
C ARG A 177 -10.72 -4.96 2.97
N ALA A 178 -9.92 -5.90 3.50
CA ALA A 178 -10.26 -7.31 3.48
C ALA A 178 -11.51 -7.63 4.34
N GLU A 179 -11.69 -6.95 5.48
CA GLU A 179 -12.91 -7.06 6.29
C GLU A 179 -14.12 -6.51 5.53
N ALA A 180 -13.99 -5.35 4.88
CA ALA A 180 -15.06 -4.77 4.07
C ALA A 180 -15.50 -5.71 2.94
N ASP A 181 -14.54 -6.43 2.34
CA ASP A 181 -14.77 -7.43 1.30
C ASP A 181 -15.15 -8.82 1.85
N GLN A 182 -15.38 -8.96 3.16
CA GLN A 182 -15.70 -10.22 3.86
C GLN A 182 -14.61 -11.31 3.69
N ARG A 183 -13.37 -10.93 3.44
CA ARG A 183 -12.21 -11.82 3.26
C ARG A 183 -11.47 -12.01 4.58
N LEU A 184 -12.13 -12.64 5.57
CA LEU A 184 -11.63 -12.75 6.94
C LEU A 184 -10.26 -13.42 7.05
N ASP A 185 -9.94 -14.40 6.19
CA ASP A 185 -8.62 -15.04 6.15
C ASP A 185 -7.49 -14.06 5.82
N LYS A 186 -7.73 -13.12 4.91
CA LYS A 186 -6.79 -12.06 4.54
C LYS A 186 -6.69 -11.00 5.64
N ALA A 187 -7.83 -10.62 6.23
CA ALA A 187 -7.86 -9.68 7.36
C ALA A 187 -7.06 -10.20 8.56
N VAL A 188 -7.26 -11.47 8.96
CA VAL A 188 -6.49 -12.13 10.03
C VAL A 188 -4.99 -12.14 9.70
N SER A 189 -4.64 -12.48 8.45
CA SER A 189 -3.24 -12.49 8.02
C SER A 189 -2.59 -11.10 8.04
N ALA A 190 -3.33 -10.08 7.66
CA ALA A 190 -2.87 -8.70 7.62
C ALA A 190 -2.73 -8.12 9.03
N THR A 191 -3.68 -8.36 9.95
CA THR A 191 -3.58 -7.91 11.34
C THR A 191 -2.41 -8.56 12.08
N LEU A 192 -2.12 -9.84 11.80
CA LEU A 192 -0.94 -10.50 12.37
C LEU A 192 0.36 -9.85 11.87
N LEU A 193 0.42 -9.49 10.58
CA LEU A 193 1.57 -8.75 10.04
C LEU A 193 1.71 -7.37 10.70
N ALA A 194 0.60 -6.65 10.84
CA ALA A 194 0.58 -5.34 11.52
C ALA A 194 1.08 -5.43 12.96
N TYR A 195 0.59 -6.39 13.73
CA TYR A 195 1.04 -6.65 15.09
C TYR A 195 2.56 -6.82 15.18
N ARG A 196 3.13 -7.72 14.34
CA ARG A 196 4.57 -7.98 14.33
C ARG A 196 5.39 -6.75 13.91
N ALA A 197 4.88 -5.99 12.95
CA ALA A 197 5.52 -4.78 12.47
C ALA A 197 5.47 -3.65 13.53
N TRP A 198 4.36 -3.48 14.27
CA TRP A 198 4.28 -2.55 15.40
C TRP A 198 5.20 -2.94 16.55
N GLN A 199 5.32 -4.23 16.87
CA GLN A 199 6.30 -4.70 17.83
C GLN A 199 7.74 -4.32 17.41
N ARG A 200 8.06 -4.48 16.13
CA ARG A 200 9.37 -4.11 15.58
C ARG A 200 9.59 -2.60 15.62
N ALA A 201 8.54 -1.80 15.42
CA ALA A 201 8.57 -0.34 15.52
C ALA A 201 8.72 0.16 16.97
N GLY A 202 8.52 -0.70 17.98
CA GLY A 202 8.54 -0.33 19.38
C GLY A 202 7.25 0.34 19.87
N ASN A 203 6.20 0.41 19.05
CA ASN A 203 4.90 0.97 19.42
C ASN A 203 4.04 -0.10 20.10
N LYS A 204 4.16 -0.19 21.42
CA LYS A 204 3.48 -1.21 22.24
C LYS A 204 1.96 -1.08 22.22
N GLU A 205 1.44 0.15 22.21
CA GLU A 205 0.00 0.40 22.20
C GLU A 205 -0.64 -0.04 20.86
N ALA A 206 -0.09 0.40 19.73
CA ALA A 206 -0.57 -0.03 18.42
C ALA A 206 -0.42 -1.55 18.22
N ALA A 207 0.66 -2.16 18.73
CA ALA A 207 0.81 -3.60 18.73
C ALA A 207 -0.29 -4.31 19.53
N HIS A 208 -0.63 -3.79 20.72
CA HIS A 208 -1.71 -4.34 21.53
C HIS A 208 -3.07 -4.24 20.81
N GLN A 209 -3.39 -3.09 20.21
CA GLN A 209 -4.61 -2.88 19.45
C GLN A 209 -4.70 -3.85 18.24
N ALA A 210 -3.59 -4.01 17.51
CA ALA A 210 -3.52 -4.96 16.39
C ALA A 210 -3.70 -6.42 16.85
N ALA A 211 -3.16 -6.79 18.02
CA ALA A 211 -3.37 -8.13 18.61
C ALA A 211 -4.84 -8.37 18.97
N MET A 212 -5.48 -7.42 19.65
CA MET A 212 -6.91 -7.54 20.00
C MET A 212 -7.80 -7.67 18.76
N ARG A 213 -7.52 -6.87 17.71
CA ARG A 213 -8.25 -6.97 16.44
C ARG A 213 -8.03 -8.34 15.77
N HIS A 214 -6.80 -8.85 15.79
CA HIS A 214 -6.47 -10.18 15.27
C HIS A 214 -7.32 -11.26 15.97
N ASP A 215 -7.33 -11.24 17.31
CA ASP A 215 -8.07 -12.25 18.11
C ASP A 215 -9.58 -12.19 17.86
N ALA A 216 -10.15 -10.98 17.75
CA ALA A 216 -11.55 -10.78 17.40
C ALA A 216 -11.88 -11.36 16.00
N LEU A 217 -11.02 -11.16 15.02
CA LEU A 217 -11.19 -11.69 13.65
C LEU A 217 -11.07 -13.23 13.61
N VAL A 218 -10.17 -13.79 14.40
CA VAL A 218 -10.01 -15.25 14.53
C VAL A 218 -11.28 -15.88 15.12
N GLN A 219 -11.92 -15.22 16.09
CA GLN A 219 -13.17 -15.70 16.70
C GLN A 219 -14.39 -15.54 15.77
N ALA A 220 -14.36 -14.59 14.85
CA ALA A 220 -15.44 -14.33 13.89
C ALA A 220 -15.40 -15.24 12.65
N LYS A 221 -14.31 -15.96 12.45
CA LYS A 221 -14.07 -16.87 11.31
C LYS A 221 -14.67 -18.26 11.53
#